data_ee958c337f7101de42de86dca04b5c40
#
_entry.id   ee958c337f7101de42de86dca04b5c40
#
_cell.length_a   1.000
_cell.length_b   1.000
_cell.length_c   1.000
_cell.angle_alpha   90.00
_cell.angle_beta   90.00
_cell.angle_gamma   90.00
#
_symmetry.space_group_name_H-M   'P 1'
#
loop_
_entity.id
_entity.type
_entity.pdbx_description
1 polymer ?
#
loop_
_entity_poly.entity_id
_entity_poly.type
_entity_poly.pdbx_seq_one_letter_code
_entity_poly.pdbx_strand_id
1 'polypeptide(L)'
;MLEVKHLSKKFDGNYVLKDVSLSIGDGEVYGLIGANGSGKSTFMNILNGNEVIVKSGGYEGQVLVDGKEVSIGSHAESVGYGIAMVHQELALFAGMTVTENIKINRENVRGRKSVVPELSLIDGKKDREDARETLERIGSDLDPDQKIDGLSLNQKQFVE
;
A
#
# COMPACT_ATOMS: atom_id res chain seq x y z
N MET A 1 -2.93 -8.81 -13.93
CA MET A 1 -2.43 -10.17 -13.59
C MET A 1 -1.11 -10.06 -12.85
N LEU A 2 -0.92 -10.80 -11.73
CA LEU A 2 0.32 -10.86 -10.96
C LEU A 2 0.91 -12.27 -11.04
N GLU A 3 2.18 -12.40 -11.41
CA GLU A 3 2.91 -13.67 -11.37
C GLU A 3 4.17 -13.53 -10.51
N VAL A 4 4.48 -14.59 -9.80
CA VAL A 4 5.72 -14.73 -9.03
C VAL A 4 6.38 -16.04 -9.43
N LYS A 5 7.67 -16.00 -9.79
CA LYS A 5 8.42 -17.16 -10.25
C LYS A 5 9.68 -17.37 -9.42
N HIS A 6 9.80 -18.57 -8.84
CA HIS A 6 10.97 -19.01 -8.09
C HIS A 6 11.40 -18.05 -6.97
N LEU A 7 10.40 -17.37 -6.32
CA LEU A 7 10.66 -16.38 -5.29
C LEU A 7 11.28 -17.04 -4.06
N SER A 8 12.45 -16.54 -3.66
CA SER A 8 13.15 -17.00 -2.47
C SER A 8 13.65 -15.81 -1.66
N LYS A 9 13.62 -15.93 -0.34
CA LYS A 9 14.13 -14.91 0.59
C LYS A 9 14.84 -15.57 1.75
N LYS A 10 16.03 -15.04 2.04
CA LYS A 10 16.82 -15.39 3.23
C LYS A 10 16.90 -14.21 4.19
N PHE A 11 16.91 -14.51 5.48
CA PHE A 11 17.36 -13.61 6.53
C PHE A 11 18.46 -14.33 7.31
N ASP A 12 19.60 -13.69 7.50
CA ASP A 12 20.76 -14.24 8.21
C ASP A 12 21.16 -15.66 7.73
N GLY A 13 21.09 -15.88 6.41
CA GLY A 13 21.42 -17.14 5.77
C GLY A 13 20.32 -18.21 5.78
N ASN A 14 19.22 -18.00 6.53
CA ASN A 14 18.12 -18.94 6.62
C ASN A 14 17.00 -18.59 5.63
N TYR A 15 16.51 -19.59 4.89
CA TYR A 15 15.37 -19.41 4.01
C TYR A 15 14.08 -19.21 4.81
N VAL A 16 13.39 -18.09 4.55
CA VAL A 16 12.03 -17.82 5.02
C VAL A 16 11.01 -18.08 3.90
N LEU A 17 11.43 -17.82 2.66
CA LEU A 17 10.72 -18.27 1.46
C LEU A 17 11.71 -19.06 0.60
N LYS A 18 11.24 -20.16 0.03
CA LYS A 18 12.08 -21.02 -0.82
C LYS A 18 11.29 -21.47 -2.04
N ASP A 19 11.70 -20.99 -3.20
CA ASP A 19 11.19 -21.41 -4.51
C ASP A 19 9.66 -21.31 -4.65
N VAL A 20 9.08 -20.17 -4.23
CA VAL A 20 7.64 -19.93 -4.29
C VAL A 20 7.28 -19.44 -5.68
N SER A 21 6.35 -20.12 -6.34
CA SER A 21 5.79 -19.68 -7.62
C SER A 21 4.28 -19.73 -7.56
N LEU A 22 3.63 -18.64 -8.03
CA LEU A 22 2.17 -18.54 -8.13
C LEU A 22 1.77 -17.54 -9.22
N SER A 23 0.54 -17.64 -9.66
CA SER A 23 -0.06 -16.70 -10.61
C SER A 23 -1.46 -16.34 -10.14
N ILE A 24 -1.80 -15.06 -10.19
CA ILE A 24 -3.12 -14.51 -9.82
C ILE A 24 -3.67 -13.77 -11.02
N GLY A 25 -4.78 -14.24 -11.56
CA GLY A 25 -5.48 -13.62 -12.69
C GLY A 25 -6.26 -12.37 -12.28
N ASP A 26 -6.73 -11.63 -13.30
CA ASP A 26 -7.57 -10.47 -13.06
C ASP A 26 -8.93 -10.89 -12.49
N GLY A 27 -9.41 -10.19 -11.46
CA GLY A 27 -10.64 -10.53 -10.75
C GLY A 27 -10.58 -11.76 -9.86
N GLU A 28 -9.42 -12.40 -9.75
CA GLU A 28 -9.24 -13.60 -8.93
C GLU A 28 -9.00 -13.24 -7.46
N VAL A 29 -9.60 -14.04 -6.56
CA VAL A 29 -9.34 -13.97 -5.11
C VAL A 29 -8.45 -15.13 -4.71
N TYR A 30 -7.24 -14.82 -4.23
CA TYR A 30 -6.24 -15.82 -3.84
C TYR A 30 -6.04 -15.85 -2.33
N GLY A 31 -6.26 -17.01 -1.70
CA GLY A 31 -6.06 -17.21 -0.26
C GLY A 31 -4.67 -17.72 0.08
N LEU A 32 -3.88 -16.94 0.83
CA LEU A 32 -2.56 -17.35 1.32
C LEU A 32 -2.69 -17.90 2.75
N ILE A 33 -2.66 -19.23 2.90
CA ILE A 33 -2.89 -19.93 4.17
C ILE A 33 -1.59 -20.60 4.63
N GLY A 34 -1.33 -20.61 5.93
CA GLY A 34 -0.18 -21.27 6.54
C GLY A 34 -0.02 -20.92 8.02
N ALA A 35 0.79 -21.71 8.72
CA ALA A 35 1.11 -21.48 10.13
C ALA A 35 1.82 -20.14 10.37
N ASN A 36 1.89 -19.70 11.63
CA ASN A 36 2.72 -18.53 11.98
C ASN A 36 4.19 -18.87 11.68
N GLY A 37 4.90 -17.88 11.11
CA GLY A 37 6.28 -18.07 10.67
C GLY A 37 6.48 -18.78 9.31
N SER A 38 5.41 -19.14 8.60
CA SER A 38 5.50 -19.80 7.28
C SER A 38 5.92 -18.88 6.12
N GLY A 39 6.25 -17.62 6.37
CA GLY A 39 6.71 -16.68 5.36
C GLY A 39 5.62 -15.81 4.71
N LYS A 40 4.34 -15.92 5.08
CA LYS A 40 3.24 -15.13 4.49
C LYS A 40 3.50 -13.62 4.52
N SER A 41 3.84 -13.10 5.69
CA SER A 41 4.16 -11.66 5.84
C SER A 41 5.41 -11.27 5.06
N THR A 42 6.39 -12.15 4.96
CA THR A 42 7.59 -11.91 4.14
C THR A 42 7.23 -11.81 2.66
N PHE A 43 6.36 -12.71 2.17
CA PHE A 43 5.87 -12.67 0.80
C PHE A 43 5.12 -11.35 0.51
N MET A 44 4.20 -10.95 1.38
CA MET A 44 3.47 -9.69 1.26
C MET A 44 4.42 -8.48 1.33
N ASN A 45 5.41 -8.51 2.21
CA ASN A 45 6.40 -7.43 2.34
C ASN A 45 7.28 -7.30 1.08
N ILE A 46 7.58 -8.38 0.37
CA ILE A 46 8.29 -8.33 -0.91
C ILE A 46 7.43 -7.58 -1.93
N LEU A 47 6.15 -7.96 -2.08
CA LEU A 47 5.25 -7.34 -3.03
C LEU A 47 4.96 -5.87 -2.69
N ASN A 48 4.97 -5.52 -1.41
CA ASN A 48 4.76 -4.13 -0.95
C ASN A 48 6.03 -3.25 -1.00
N GLY A 49 7.18 -3.80 -1.36
CA GLY A 49 8.43 -3.04 -1.38
C GLY A 49 8.92 -2.57 -0.01
N ASN A 50 8.68 -3.40 1.03
CA ASN A 50 9.06 -3.06 2.39
C ASN A 50 10.59 -2.91 2.53
N GLU A 51 11.03 -1.82 3.18
CA GLU A 51 12.45 -1.51 3.36
C GLU A 51 13.27 -2.64 4.02
N VAL A 52 12.67 -3.42 4.92
CA VAL A 52 13.34 -4.54 5.58
C VAL A 52 13.80 -5.58 4.55
N ILE A 53 13.00 -5.82 3.50
CA ILE A 53 13.37 -6.73 2.41
C ILE A 53 14.58 -6.20 1.66
N VAL A 54 14.55 -4.92 1.28
CA VAL A 54 15.64 -4.27 0.51
C VAL A 54 16.94 -4.23 1.32
N LYS A 55 16.87 -3.75 2.57
CA LYS A 55 18.03 -3.61 3.47
C LYS A 55 18.65 -4.96 3.86
N SER A 56 17.88 -6.05 3.80
CA SER A 56 18.38 -7.42 4.06
C SER A 56 18.80 -8.17 2.81
N GLY A 57 19.14 -7.47 1.72
CA GLY A 57 19.68 -8.05 0.48
C GLY A 57 18.66 -8.44 -0.58
N GLY A 58 17.42 -7.88 -0.51
CA GLY A 58 16.39 -8.13 -1.51
C GLY A 58 15.81 -9.54 -1.48
N TYR A 59 15.41 -10.05 -2.62
CA TYR A 59 14.88 -11.38 -2.84
C TYR A 59 15.47 -11.99 -4.14
N GLU A 60 15.40 -13.30 -4.28
CA GLU A 60 15.75 -14.04 -5.50
C GLU A 60 14.44 -14.42 -6.22
N GLY A 61 14.50 -14.58 -7.54
CA GLY A 61 13.33 -14.91 -8.39
C GLY A 61 12.77 -13.68 -9.09
N GLN A 62 11.58 -13.82 -9.66
CA GLN A 62 10.96 -12.79 -10.50
C GLN A 62 9.54 -12.46 -10.02
N VAL A 63 9.20 -11.19 -10.09
CA VAL A 63 7.82 -10.70 -9.96
C VAL A 63 7.42 -10.08 -11.30
N LEU A 64 6.26 -10.47 -11.83
CA LEU A 64 5.73 -9.93 -13.08
C LEU A 64 4.36 -9.33 -12.82
N VAL A 65 4.14 -8.14 -13.36
CA VAL A 65 2.83 -7.47 -13.39
C VAL A 65 2.44 -7.29 -14.85
N ASP A 66 1.28 -7.82 -15.22
CA ASP A 66 0.78 -7.82 -16.61
C ASP A 66 1.81 -8.37 -17.62
N GLY A 67 2.49 -9.46 -17.23
CA GLY A 67 3.50 -10.14 -18.04
C GLY A 67 4.84 -9.42 -18.15
N LYS A 68 5.02 -8.28 -17.49
CA LYS A 68 6.27 -7.52 -17.45
C LYS A 68 6.98 -7.76 -16.12
N GLU A 69 8.25 -8.14 -16.19
CA GLU A 69 9.09 -8.27 -15.00
C GLU A 69 9.28 -6.88 -14.35
N VAL A 70 9.06 -6.82 -13.05
CA VAL A 70 9.18 -5.60 -12.24
C VAL A 70 10.15 -5.82 -11.10
N SER A 71 10.91 -4.79 -10.76
CA SER A 71 11.74 -4.76 -9.56
C SER A 71 11.08 -3.89 -8.51
N ILE A 72 10.81 -4.45 -7.34
CA ILE A 72 10.11 -3.75 -6.26
C ILE A 72 11.14 -3.46 -5.15
N GLY A 73 11.70 -2.26 -5.16
CA GLY A 73 12.68 -1.78 -4.19
C GLY A 73 12.11 -0.76 -3.19
N SER A 74 10.85 -0.35 -3.37
CA SER A 74 10.18 0.60 -2.46
C SER A 74 8.67 0.47 -2.53
N HIS A 75 7.99 0.96 -1.49
CA HIS A 75 6.53 1.05 -1.48
C HIS A 75 5.99 1.92 -2.64
N ALA A 76 6.67 3.02 -2.95
CA ALA A 76 6.26 3.89 -4.06
C ALA A 76 6.29 3.17 -5.42
N GLU A 77 7.28 2.32 -5.66
CA GLU A 77 7.35 1.47 -6.86
C GLU A 77 6.24 0.43 -6.88
N SER A 78 5.98 -0.24 -5.75
CA SER A 78 4.88 -1.20 -5.61
C SER A 78 3.53 -0.57 -6.01
N VAL A 79 3.23 0.60 -5.45
CA VAL A 79 2.02 1.38 -5.80
C VAL A 79 2.04 1.80 -7.28
N GLY A 80 3.19 2.17 -7.82
CA GLY A 80 3.37 2.52 -9.23
C GLY A 80 3.03 1.36 -10.18
N TYR A 81 3.23 0.12 -9.75
CA TYR A 81 2.81 -1.10 -10.47
C TYR A 81 1.37 -1.52 -10.19
N GLY A 82 0.62 -0.74 -9.41
CA GLY A 82 -0.77 -1.05 -9.06
C GLY A 82 -0.92 -2.05 -7.92
N ILE A 83 0.14 -2.35 -7.16
CA ILE A 83 0.10 -3.22 -5.99
C ILE A 83 -0.16 -2.36 -4.75
N ALA A 84 -1.27 -2.59 -4.06
CA ALA A 84 -1.60 -1.95 -2.79
C ALA A 84 -1.74 -3.00 -1.70
N MET A 85 -1.44 -2.63 -0.46
CA MET A 85 -1.56 -3.51 0.69
C MET A 85 -2.33 -2.80 1.80
N VAL A 86 -3.33 -3.49 2.34
CA VAL A 86 -4.03 -3.08 3.56
C VAL A 86 -3.37 -3.80 4.73
N HIS A 87 -2.92 -3.04 5.73
CA HIS A 87 -2.26 -3.60 6.90
C HIS A 87 -3.27 -4.12 7.93
N GLN A 88 -2.85 -5.06 8.75
CA GLN A 88 -3.69 -5.57 9.83
C GLN A 88 -3.90 -4.53 10.94
N GLU A 89 -2.88 -3.70 11.20
CA GLU A 89 -2.95 -2.57 12.12
C GLU A 89 -3.19 -1.29 11.32
N LEU A 90 -4.21 -0.53 11.69
CA LEU A 90 -4.58 0.70 11.01
C LEU A 90 -3.54 1.79 11.29
N ALA A 91 -2.92 2.32 10.24
CA ALA A 91 -1.92 3.38 10.31
C ALA A 91 -2.56 4.78 10.17
N LEU A 92 -3.62 5.06 10.93
CA LEU A 92 -4.37 6.31 10.85
C LEU A 92 -3.96 7.31 11.94
N PHE A 93 -3.93 8.58 11.57
CA PHE A 93 -3.70 9.70 12.48
C PHE A 93 -5.01 10.13 13.14
N ALA A 94 -5.22 9.72 14.37
CA ALA A 94 -6.47 9.85 15.11
C ALA A 94 -7.00 11.28 15.22
N GLY A 95 -6.13 12.26 15.46
CA GLY A 95 -6.51 13.67 15.57
C GLY A 95 -6.81 14.39 14.25
N MET A 96 -6.54 13.75 13.12
CA MET A 96 -6.78 14.28 11.77
C MET A 96 -8.16 13.90 11.24
N THR A 97 -8.63 14.62 10.23
CA THR A 97 -9.87 14.31 9.51
C THR A 97 -9.68 13.11 8.56
N VAL A 98 -10.79 12.60 8.05
CA VAL A 98 -10.82 11.58 6.98
C VAL A 98 -10.05 12.08 5.76
N THR A 99 -10.33 13.32 5.30
CA THR A 99 -9.60 13.95 4.19
C THR A 99 -8.09 13.96 4.41
N GLU A 100 -7.64 14.43 5.57
CA GLU A 100 -6.22 14.55 5.88
C GLU A 100 -5.52 13.18 5.91
N ASN A 101 -6.19 12.14 6.40
CA ASN A 101 -5.65 10.78 6.38
C ASN A 101 -5.56 10.21 4.96
N ILE A 102 -6.60 10.35 4.14
CA ILE A 102 -6.61 9.87 2.74
C ILE A 102 -5.55 10.58 1.90
N LYS A 103 -5.31 11.87 2.16
CA LYS A 103 -4.44 12.73 1.33
C LYS A 103 -3.01 12.87 1.85
N ILE A 104 -2.67 12.28 3.00
CA ILE A 104 -1.34 12.40 3.58
C ILE A 104 -0.25 12.01 2.56
N ASN A 105 0.76 12.88 2.41
CA ASN A 105 1.82 12.80 1.39
C ASN A 105 1.33 12.83 -0.09
N ARG A 106 0.05 13.14 -0.32
CA ARG A 106 -0.57 13.25 -1.66
C ARG A 106 -1.44 14.51 -1.76
N GLU A 107 -1.19 15.50 -0.91
CA GLU A 107 -1.95 16.73 -0.85
C GLU A 107 -1.85 17.51 -2.16
N ASN A 108 -2.96 18.09 -2.59
CA ASN A 108 -2.97 19.01 -3.70
C ASN A 108 -2.36 20.35 -3.27
N VAL A 109 -1.59 20.96 -4.14
CA VAL A 109 -0.99 22.27 -3.89
C VAL A 109 -1.63 23.32 -4.79
N ARG A 110 -1.84 24.52 -4.23
CA ARG A 110 -2.36 25.66 -4.97
C ARG A 110 -1.28 26.24 -5.87
N GLY A 111 -1.58 26.37 -7.15
CA GLY A 111 -0.69 27.01 -8.12
C GLY A 111 0.48 26.10 -8.54
N ARG A 112 1.61 26.72 -8.92
CA ARG A 112 2.81 26.01 -9.32
C ARG A 112 3.50 25.44 -8.09
N LYS A 113 3.90 24.15 -8.13
CA LYS A 113 4.73 23.59 -7.06
C LYS A 113 5.91 24.52 -6.77
N SER A 114 6.07 24.91 -5.53
CA SER A 114 7.22 25.70 -5.10
C SER A 114 8.53 24.93 -5.36
N VAL A 115 9.61 25.66 -5.61
CA VAL A 115 10.96 25.06 -5.68
C VAL A 115 11.34 24.44 -4.32
N VAL A 116 10.72 24.95 -3.23
CA VAL A 116 10.83 24.38 -1.88
C VAL A 116 9.46 23.77 -1.55
N PRO A 117 9.32 22.44 -1.57
CA PRO A 117 8.03 21.75 -1.37
C PRO A 117 7.32 22.17 -0.07
N GLU A 118 8.08 22.42 0.99
CA GLU A 118 7.56 22.80 2.32
C GLU A 118 6.87 24.18 2.32
N LEU A 119 7.10 25.00 1.31
CA LEU A 119 6.46 26.31 1.13
C LEU A 119 5.24 26.28 0.19
N SER A 120 4.85 25.09 -0.27
CA SER A 120 3.67 24.93 -1.12
C SER A 120 2.40 25.04 -0.28
N LEU A 121 1.45 25.91 -0.68
CA LEU A 121 0.14 26.01 -0.03
C LEU A 121 -0.73 24.83 -0.43
N ILE A 122 -1.23 24.11 0.55
CA ILE A 122 -2.16 22.99 0.34
C ILE A 122 -3.51 23.53 -0.15
N ASP A 123 -4.07 22.86 -1.13
CA ASP A 123 -5.44 23.09 -1.60
C ASP A 123 -6.42 22.15 -0.89
N GLY A 124 -6.72 22.44 0.36
CA GLY A 124 -7.60 21.62 1.18
C GLY A 124 -9.03 21.50 0.62
N LYS A 125 -9.48 22.45 -0.25
CA LYS A 125 -10.79 22.30 -0.91
C LYS A 125 -10.74 21.16 -1.93
N LYS A 126 -9.70 21.13 -2.74
CA LYS A 126 -9.50 20.08 -3.73
C LYS A 126 -9.23 18.73 -3.07
N ASP A 127 -8.44 18.69 -1.99
CA ASP A 127 -8.21 17.46 -1.23
C ASP A 127 -9.51 16.87 -0.69
N ARG A 128 -10.41 17.72 -0.19
CA ARG A 128 -11.72 17.31 0.29
C ARG A 128 -12.62 16.78 -0.83
N GLU A 129 -12.61 17.42 -2.00
CA GLU A 129 -13.34 16.95 -3.18
C GLU A 129 -12.84 15.57 -3.63
N ASP A 130 -11.52 15.39 -3.76
CA ASP A 130 -10.89 14.13 -4.12
C ASP A 130 -11.20 13.02 -3.08
N ALA A 131 -11.13 13.34 -1.79
CA ALA A 131 -11.44 12.40 -0.72
C ALA A 131 -12.90 11.94 -0.78
N ARG A 132 -13.83 12.87 -1.01
CA ARG A 132 -15.25 12.54 -1.19
C ARG A 132 -15.48 11.62 -2.37
N GLU A 133 -14.90 11.94 -3.53
CA GLU A 133 -15.00 11.10 -4.73
C GLU A 133 -14.45 9.69 -4.46
N THR A 134 -13.34 9.59 -3.73
CA THR A 134 -12.75 8.30 -3.37
C THR A 134 -13.68 7.49 -2.48
N LEU A 135 -14.27 8.11 -1.45
CA LEU A 135 -15.23 7.46 -0.56
C LEU A 135 -16.49 6.98 -1.30
N GLU A 136 -17.05 7.82 -2.18
CA GLU A 136 -18.21 7.46 -3.01
C GLU A 136 -17.91 6.25 -3.92
N ARG A 137 -16.72 6.18 -4.51
CA ARG A 137 -16.31 5.05 -5.38
C ARG A 137 -16.26 3.71 -4.63
N ILE A 138 -15.97 3.71 -3.34
CA ILE A 138 -15.96 2.49 -2.50
C ILE A 138 -17.29 2.28 -1.77
N GLY A 139 -18.31 3.10 -2.06
CA GLY A 139 -19.64 3.00 -1.45
C GLY A 139 -19.69 3.42 0.02
N SER A 140 -18.79 4.29 0.46
CA SER A 140 -18.74 4.83 1.82
C SER A 140 -19.42 6.18 1.89
N ASP A 141 -20.26 6.37 2.91
CA ASP A 141 -20.98 7.63 3.22
C ASP A 141 -20.28 8.48 4.30
N LEU A 142 -19.02 8.19 4.59
CA LEU A 142 -18.24 8.94 5.58
C LEU A 142 -18.11 10.42 5.21
N ASP A 143 -18.26 11.29 6.21
CA ASP A 143 -17.99 12.71 6.04
C ASP A 143 -16.47 12.94 5.96
N PRO A 144 -15.97 13.53 4.85
CA PRO A 144 -14.56 13.87 4.69
C PRO A 144 -13.98 14.76 5.80
N ASP A 145 -14.81 15.55 6.46
CA ASP A 145 -14.40 16.48 7.54
C ASP A 145 -14.46 15.84 8.94
N GLN A 146 -15.02 14.65 9.06
CA GLN A 146 -15.08 13.95 10.35
C GLN A 146 -13.69 13.53 10.80
N LYS A 147 -13.42 13.66 12.11
CA LYS A 147 -12.18 13.17 12.72
C LYS A 147 -12.19 11.65 12.87
N ILE A 148 -11.02 11.05 12.69
CA ILE A 148 -10.81 9.60 12.82
C ILE A 148 -11.18 9.09 14.22
N ASP A 149 -10.97 9.88 15.28
CA ASP A 149 -11.30 9.48 16.65
C ASP A 149 -12.75 9.08 16.83
N GLY A 150 -13.67 9.76 16.13
CA GLY A 150 -15.10 9.49 16.20
C GLY A 150 -15.59 8.30 15.35
N LEU A 151 -14.72 7.65 14.61
CA LEU A 151 -15.07 6.55 13.71
C LEU A 151 -15.03 5.19 14.41
N SER A 152 -15.96 4.31 14.05
CA SER A 152 -15.88 2.88 14.40
C SER A 152 -14.71 2.19 13.69
N LEU A 153 -14.33 1.00 14.15
CA LEU A 153 -13.25 0.23 13.53
C LEU A 153 -13.50 -0.05 12.04
N ASN A 154 -14.72 -0.44 11.69
CA ASN A 154 -15.09 -0.70 10.29
C ASN A 154 -14.99 0.56 9.43
N GLN A 155 -15.42 1.71 9.95
CA GLN A 155 -15.29 2.99 9.25
C GLN A 155 -13.84 3.41 9.04
N LYS A 156 -12.98 3.13 10.02
CA LYS A 156 -11.53 3.38 9.91
C LYS A 156 -10.89 2.57 8.80
N GLN A 157 -11.34 1.34 8.56
CA GLN A 157 -10.86 0.49 7.45
C GLN A 157 -11.18 1.06 6.07
N PHE A 158 -12.22 1.89 5.92
CA PHE A 158 -12.50 2.57 4.65
C PHE A 158 -11.59 3.76 4.38
N VAL A 159 -10.89 4.25 5.40
CA VAL A 159 -10.00 5.43 5.30
C VAL A 159 -8.57 5.01 4.95
N GLU A 160 -8.18 3.79 5.29
CA GLU A 160 -6.86 3.23 4.99
C GLU A 160 -6.71 2.82 3.53
#